data_c8812e1d33fc81c681ff55bcdef81f96
#
_entry.id   c8812e1d33fc81c681ff55bcdef81f96
#
_cell.length_a   1.000
_cell.length_b   1.000
_cell.length_c   1.000
_cell.angle_alpha   90.00
_cell.angle_beta   90.00
_cell.angle_gamma   90.00
#
_symmetry.space_group_name_H-M   'P 1'
#
loop_
_entity.id
_entity.type
_entity.pdbx_description
1 polymer ?
#
loop_
_entity_poly.entity_id
_entity_poly.type
_entity_poly.pdbx_seq_one_letter_code
_entity_poly.pdbx_strand_id
1 'polypeptide(L)'
;MTTHLGQPGRPRGLVGWIVGRIMRRHNRPDNVWTLSLLAIGDGERALEVGFGPGDAIRLAAEAAPSCRIAGVDHSATMLAAARQLNRVFIEQGRVRLSLGSVDALPFADDAFDKVFSINCIYFWRDPALGLGELRRVVRSGGIAALTVRDIERAPYDAYRPDTLARLMTEAGFASVVIHRNGVPSHPLACVLGTK
;
A
#
# COMPACT_ATOMS: atom_id res chain seq x y z
N MET A 1 0.37 4.26 28.49
CA MET A 1 -1.06 4.39 28.16
C MET A 1 -1.23 3.89 26.74
N THR A 2 -1.75 2.68 26.59
CA THR A 2 -2.00 2.02 25.30
C THR A 2 -3.23 2.66 24.66
N THR A 3 -3.04 3.54 23.69
CA THR A 3 -4.12 4.04 22.85
C THR A 3 -4.68 2.87 22.04
N HIS A 4 -5.90 2.43 22.36
CA HIS A 4 -6.68 1.53 21.52
C HIS A 4 -6.86 2.18 20.15
N LEU A 5 -6.06 1.76 19.15
CA LEU A 5 -6.34 2.05 17.75
C LEU A 5 -7.70 1.46 17.42
N GLY A 6 -8.67 2.34 17.16
CA GLY A 6 -10.05 1.97 16.85
C GLY A 6 -10.19 1.13 15.57
N GLN A 7 -11.41 0.81 15.20
CA GLN A 7 -11.80 -0.02 14.05
C GLN A 7 -11.04 0.22 12.71
N PRO A 8 -10.57 1.45 12.34
CA PRO A 8 -9.81 1.64 11.09
C PRO A 8 -8.51 0.84 11.00
N GLY A 9 -7.81 0.63 12.14
CA GLY A 9 -6.55 -0.11 12.15
C GLY A 9 -6.70 -1.63 12.21
N ARG A 10 -7.85 -2.16 12.72
CA ARG A 10 -8.12 -3.60 12.84
C ARG A 10 -9.62 -3.92 12.71
N PRO A 11 -10.22 -3.77 11.52
CA PRO A 11 -11.63 -4.09 11.32
C PRO A 11 -11.88 -5.58 11.53
N ARG A 12 -12.94 -5.92 12.30
CA ARG A 12 -13.34 -7.30 12.62
C ARG A 12 -14.84 -7.51 12.42
N GLY A 13 -15.22 -8.74 12.00
CA GLY A 13 -16.62 -9.17 11.87
C GLY A 13 -17.44 -8.36 10.85
N LEU A 14 -18.76 -8.33 11.04
CA LEU A 14 -19.71 -7.65 10.13
C LEU A 14 -19.45 -6.14 10.04
N VAL A 15 -19.10 -5.51 11.16
CA VAL A 15 -18.72 -4.08 11.21
C VAL A 15 -17.47 -3.84 10.37
N GLY A 16 -16.47 -4.73 10.44
CA GLY A 16 -15.28 -4.65 9.59
C GLY A 16 -15.58 -4.74 8.09
N TRP A 17 -16.59 -5.55 7.70
CA TRP A 17 -17.02 -5.66 6.30
C TRP A 17 -17.67 -4.36 5.80
N ILE A 18 -18.56 -3.74 6.59
CA ILE A 18 -19.19 -2.45 6.27
C ILE A 18 -18.13 -1.35 6.17
N VAL A 19 -17.22 -1.29 7.15
CA VAL A 19 -16.09 -0.34 7.15
C VAL A 19 -15.24 -0.53 5.89
N GLY A 20 -14.94 -1.78 5.50
CA GLY A 20 -14.20 -2.07 4.27
C GLY A 20 -14.88 -1.56 3.00
N ARG A 21 -16.23 -1.66 2.90
CA ARG A 21 -16.99 -1.10 1.76
C ARG A 21 -16.93 0.42 1.70
N ILE A 22 -17.05 1.08 2.86
CA ILE A 22 -16.97 2.55 2.96
C ILE A 22 -15.55 3.00 2.62
N MET A 23 -14.53 2.36 3.21
CA MET A 23 -13.11 2.64 2.92
C MET A 23 -12.79 2.49 1.43
N ARG A 24 -13.28 1.41 0.78
CA ARG A 24 -13.08 1.19 -0.65
C ARG A 24 -13.57 2.36 -1.49
N ARG A 25 -14.81 2.84 -1.22
CA ARG A 25 -15.40 3.95 -1.97
C ARG A 25 -14.68 5.27 -1.71
N HIS A 26 -14.24 5.48 -0.47
CA HIS A 26 -13.58 6.70 -0.05
C HIS A 26 -12.12 6.77 -0.54
N ASN A 27 -11.41 5.64 -0.56
CA ASN A 27 -9.99 5.58 -0.94
C ASN A 27 -9.77 5.31 -2.44
N ARG A 28 -10.84 5.13 -3.23
CA ARG A 28 -10.70 4.85 -4.67
C ARG A 28 -9.94 5.95 -5.44
N PRO A 29 -10.17 7.26 -5.20
CA PRO A 29 -9.36 8.30 -5.83
C PRO A 29 -7.87 8.21 -5.48
N ASP A 30 -7.54 7.89 -4.22
CA ASP A 30 -6.17 7.71 -3.74
C ASP A 30 -5.49 6.54 -4.48
N ASN A 31 -6.22 5.42 -4.64
CA ASN A 31 -5.74 4.24 -5.34
C ASN A 31 -5.46 4.54 -6.82
N VAL A 32 -6.42 5.17 -7.51
CA VAL A 32 -6.28 5.52 -8.94
C VAL A 32 -5.09 6.45 -9.15
N TRP A 33 -4.97 7.48 -8.31
CA TRP A 33 -3.87 8.43 -8.42
C TRP A 33 -2.50 7.78 -8.14
N THR A 34 -2.38 6.97 -7.09
CA THR A 34 -1.13 6.25 -6.77
C THR A 34 -0.72 5.33 -7.92
N LEU A 35 -1.67 4.55 -8.45
CA LEU A 35 -1.40 3.63 -9.54
C LEU A 35 -1.00 4.37 -10.84
N SER A 36 -1.52 5.57 -11.08
CA SER A 36 -1.11 6.38 -12.24
C SER A 36 0.35 6.84 -12.13
N LEU A 37 0.85 7.11 -10.92
CA LEU A 37 2.25 7.46 -10.66
C LEU A 37 3.18 6.24 -10.76
N LEU A 38 2.72 5.08 -10.26
CA LEU A 38 3.48 3.83 -10.32
C LEU A 38 3.62 3.29 -11.74
N ALA A 39 2.61 3.51 -12.59
CA ALA A 39 2.57 3.03 -13.96
C ALA A 39 2.99 1.56 -14.08
N ILE A 40 2.28 0.67 -13.34
CA ILE A 40 2.56 -0.78 -13.40
C ILE A 40 2.31 -1.27 -14.82
N GLY A 41 3.37 -1.79 -15.45
CA GLY A 41 3.34 -2.29 -16.82
C GLY A 41 2.99 -3.77 -16.93
N ASP A 42 2.74 -4.19 -18.16
CA ASP A 42 2.53 -5.59 -18.48
C ASP A 42 3.80 -6.42 -18.20
N GLY A 43 3.59 -7.60 -17.61
CA GLY A 43 4.67 -8.50 -17.21
C GLY A 43 5.35 -8.15 -15.88
N GLU A 44 5.13 -6.96 -15.33
CA GLU A 44 5.70 -6.56 -14.04
C GLU A 44 5.08 -7.33 -12.86
N ARG A 45 5.89 -7.47 -11.81
CA ARG A 45 5.47 -8.01 -10.51
C ARG A 45 5.34 -6.85 -9.52
N ALA A 46 4.14 -6.69 -8.96
CA ALA A 46 3.86 -5.65 -7.99
C ALA A 46 3.45 -6.23 -6.63
N LEU A 47 3.73 -5.50 -5.56
CA LEU A 47 3.30 -5.84 -4.20
C LEU A 47 2.57 -4.65 -3.57
N GLU A 48 1.37 -4.87 -3.06
CA GLU A 48 0.71 -3.93 -2.15
C GLU A 48 0.84 -4.39 -0.69
N VAL A 49 1.29 -3.48 0.17
CA VAL A 49 1.37 -3.69 1.63
C VAL A 49 0.29 -2.90 2.33
N GLY A 50 -0.59 -3.59 3.07
CA GLY A 50 -1.78 -3.01 3.69
C GLY A 50 -2.91 -2.82 2.69
N PHE A 51 -3.22 -3.86 1.91
CA PHE A 51 -4.17 -3.78 0.79
C PHE A 51 -5.63 -3.52 1.20
N GLY A 52 -5.97 -3.61 2.50
CA GLY A 52 -7.33 -3.42 2.97
C GLY A 52 -8.35 -4.28 2.21
N PRO A 53 -9.44 -3.71 1.66
CA PRO A 53 -10.44 -4.47 0.90
C PRO A 53 -9.99 -4.87 -0.52
N GLY A 54 -8.76 -4.51 -0.95
CA GLY A 54 -8.12 -4.96 -2.19
C GLY A 54 -8.52 -4.21 -3.46
N ASP A 55 -9.00 -2.96 -3.34
CA ASP A 55 -9.44 -2.18 -4.52
C ASP A 55 -8.28 -1.73 -5.40
N ALA A 56 -7.13 -1.34 -4.83
CA ALA A 56 -5.96 -0.96 -5.61
C ALA A 56 -5.38 -2.17 -6.37
N ILE A 57 -5.32 -3.35 -5.75
CA ILE A 57 -4.94 -4.61 -6.42
C ILE A 57 -5.84 -4.89 -7.62
N ARG A 58 -7.18 -4.73 -7.45
CA ARG A 58 -8.13 -4.93 -8.53
C ARG A 58 -7.90 -3.96 -9.68
N LEU A 59 -7.75 -2.68 -9.36
CA LEU A 59 -7.50 -1.63 -10.37
C LEU A 59 -6.20 -1.89 -11.15
N ALA A 60 -5.13 -2.27 -10.45
CA ALA A 60 -3.85 -2.60 -11.08
C ALA A 60 -3.97 -3.84 -12.00
N ALA A 61 -4.67 -4.88 -11.54
CA ALA A 61 -4.90 -6.08 -12.34
C ALA A 61 -5.79 -5.83 -13.57
N GLU A 62 -6.74 -4.89 -13.49
CA GLU A 62 -7.54 -4.45 -14.62
C GLU A 62 -6.73 -3.64 -15.64
N ALA A 63 -5.83 -2.79 -15.16
CA ALA A 63 -5.05 -1.87 -16.01
C ALA A 63 -3.90 -2.55 -16.77
N ALA A 64 -3.27 -3.59 -16.19
CA ALA A 64 -2.13 -4.31 -16.77
C ALA A 64 -2.45 -5.81 -16.86
N PRO A 65 -2.97 -6.31 -18.00
CA PRO A 65 -3.50 -7.66 -18.14
C PRO A 65 -2.51 -8.80 -17.88
N SER A 66 -1.22 -8.60 -18.06
CA SER A 66 -0.19 -9.62 -17.84
C SER A 66 0.64 -9.39 -16.55
N CYS A 67 0.36 -8.35 -15.75
CA CYS A 67 1.03 -8.14 -14.49
C CYS A 67 0.65 -9.21 -13.45
N ARG A 68 1.56 -9.46 -12.49
CA ARG A 68 1.32 -10.32 -11.33
C ARG A 68 1.39 -9.48 -10.06
N ILE A 69 0.36 -9.54 -9.24
CA ILE A 69 0.24 -8.71 -8.04
C ILE A 69 0.14 -9.59 -6.82
N ALA A 70 1.03 -9.35 -5.87
CA ALA A 70 0.92 -9.87 -4.51
C ALA A 70 0.34 -8.79 -3.57
N GLY A 71 -0.29 -9.23 -2.50
CA GLY A 71 -0.74 -8.36 -1.42
C GLY A 71 -0.51 -8.98 -0.06
N VAL A 72 -0.12 -8.14 0.91
CA VAL A 72 0.00 -8.51 2.32
C VAL A 72 -0.84 -7.55 3.16
N ASP A 73 -1.67 -8.09 4.05
CA ASP A 73 -2.43 -7.32 5.05
C ASP A 73 -2.47 -8.10 6.36
N HIS A 74 -2.49 -7.40 7.49
CA HIS A 74 -2.53 -8.03 8.81
C HIS A 74 -3.95 -8.43 9.27
N SER A 75 -4.99 -7.98 8.56
CA SER A 75 -6.38 -8.20 8.90
C SER A 75 -6.99 -9.38 8.14
N ALA A 76 -7.36 -10.44 8.86
CA ALA A 76 -8.06 -11.58 8.25
C ALA A 76 -9.40 -11.18 7.61
N THR A 77 -10.09 -10.17 8.15
CA THR A 77 -11.34 -9.63 7.60
C THR A 77 -11.08 -8.93 6.25
N MET A 78 -10.00 -8.15 6.16
CA MET A 78 -9.62 -7.49 4.91
C MET A 78 -9.17 -8.52 3.87
N LEU A 79 -8.41 -9.53 4.28
CA LEU A 79 -8.02 -10.63 3.40
C LEU A 79 -9.24 -11.35 2.80
N ALA A 80 -10.27 -11.64 3.61
CA ALA A 80 -11.49 -12.28 3.12
C ALA A 80 -12.23 -11.38 2.11
N ALA A 81 -12.38 -10.09 2.41
CA ALA A 81 -13.01 -9.13 1.52
C ALA A 81 -12.24 -8.95 0.20
N ALA A 82 -10.91 -8.83 0.29
CA ALA A 82 -10.04 -8.68 -0.88
C ALA A 82 -10.04 -9.93 -1.77
N ARG A 83 -10.06 -11.13 -1.18
CA ARG A 83 -10.20 -12.40 -1.94
C ARG A 83 -11.51 -12.47 -2.71
N GLN A 84 -12.61 -12.05 -2.10
CA GLN A 84 -13.90 -12.00 -2.79
C GLN A 84 -13.87 -10.99 -3.95
N LEU A 85 -13.32 -9.80 -3.72
CA LEU A 85 -13.23 -8.73 -4.70
C LEU A 85 -12.34 -9.10 -5.90
N ASN A 86 -11.25 -9.81 -5.65
CA ASN A 86 -10.24 -10.16 -6.65
C ASN A 86 -10.33 -11.61 -7.14
N ARG A 87 -11.45 -12.30 -6.88
CA ARG A 87 -11.61 -13.73 -7.13
C ARG A 87 -11.19 -14.15 -8.55
N VAL A 88 -11.63 -13.42 -9.55
CA VAL A 88 -11.33 -13.71 -10.96
C VAL A 88 -9.82 -13.67 -11.23
N PHE A 89 -9.12 -12.67 -10.72
CA PHE A 89 -7.68 -12.52 -10.92
C PHE A 89 -6.86 -13.53 -10.11
N ILE A 90 -7.40 -13.98 -8.96
CA ILE A 90 -6.81 -15.06 -8.16
C ILE A 90 -6.94 -16.40 -8.91
N GLU A 91 -8.12 -16.71 -9.45
CA GLU A 91 -8.36 -17.91 -10.26
C GLU A 91 -7.49 -17.94 -11.53
N GLN A 92 -7.19 -16.79 -12.11
CA GLN A 92 -6.25 -16.63 -13.22
C GLN A 92 -4.77 -16.77 -12.82
N GLY A 93 -4.46 -16.90 -11.53
CA GLY A 93 -3.08 -16.94 -11.02
C GLY A 93 -2.34 -15.59 -11.08
N ARG A 94 -3.04 -14.49 -11.33
CA ARG A 94 -2.48 -13.14 -11.46
C ARG A 94 -2.40 -12.38 -10.14
N VAL A 95 -3.27 -12.71 -9.18
CA VAL A 95 -3.31 -12.08 -7.86
C VAL A 95 -3.08 -13.12 -6.78
N ARG A 96 -2.17 -12.83 -5.84
CA ARG A 96 -1.91 -13.65 -4.64
C ARG A 96 -2.01 -12.80 -3.39
N LEU A 97 -2.92 -13.15 -2.47
CA LEU A 97 -3.16 -12.41 -1.22
C LEU A 97 -2.80 -13.28 -0.02
N SER A 98 -2.08 -12.69 0.93
CA SER A 98 -1.64 -13.36 2.15
C SER A 98 -1.89 -12.49 3.39
N LEU A 99 -2.07 -13.16 4.53
CA LEU A 99 -2.03 -12.53 5.85
C LEU A 99 -0.56 -12.38 6.25
N GLY A 100 -0.19 -11.22 6.77
CA GLY A 100 1.17 -10.95 7.22
C GLY A 100 1.37 -9.54 7.74
N SER A 101 2.58 -9.24 8.22
CA SER A 101 2.99 -7.92 8.68
C SER A 101 4.03 -7.34 7.73
N VAL A 102 4.07 -6.01 7.63
CA VAL A 102 5.13 -5.29 6.93
C VAL A 102 6.50 -5.50 7.56
N ASP A 103 6.54 -5.81 8.86
CA ASP A 103 7.79 -6.03 9.61
C ASP A 103 8.54 -7.31 9.19
N ALA A 104 7.86 -8.23 8.45
CA ALA A 104 8.44 -9.48 7.95
C ALA A 104 7.64 -9.95 6.73
N LEU A 105 7.97 -9.43 5.57
CA LEU A 105 7.29 -9.76 4.32
C LEU A 105 7.69 -11.17 3.85
N PRO A 106 6.71 -12.06 3.53
CA PRO A 106 6.99 -13.45 3.19
C PRO A 106 7.45 -13.62 1.72
N PHE A 107 8.40 -12.79 1.30
CA PHE A 107 8.94 -12.78 -0.06
C PHE A 107 10.46 -12.75 -0.05
N ALA A 108 11.06 -13.28 -1.10
CA ALA A 108 12.50 -13.19 -1.32
C ALA A 108 12.93 -11.75 -1.61
N ASP A 109 14.23 -11.48 -1.46
CA ASP A 109 14.84 -10.24 -1.90
C ASP A 109 14.63 -10.05 -3.41
N ASP A 110 14.53 -8.80 -3.85
CA ASP A 110 14.43 -8.44 -5.27
C ASP A 110 13.27 -9.11 -6.03
N ALA A 111 12.18 -9.47 -5.31
CA ALA A 111 11.05 -10.21 -5.87
C ALA A 111 10.11 -9.37 -6.74
N PHE A 112 10.10 -8.04 -6.59
CA PHE A 112 9.09 -7.16 -7.21
C PHE A 112 9.71 -5.99 -7.98
N ASP A 113 9.08 -5.63 -9.09
CA ASP A 113 9.41 -4.43 -9.87
C ASP A 113 8.87 -3.17 -9.18
N LYS A 114 7.67 -3.26 -8.61
CA LYS A 114 6.97 -2.18 -7.92
C LYS A 114 6.47 -2.66 -6.56
N VAL A 115 6.69 -1.86 -5.52
CA VAL A 115 6.14 -2.10 -4.18
C VAL A 115 5.41 -0.84 -3.73
N PHE A 116 4.19 -0.96 -3.19
CA PHE A 116 3.45 0.22 -2.78
C PHE A 116 2.60 -0.01 -1.52
N SER A 117 2.29 1.10 -0.87
CA SER A 117 1.38 1.13 0.28
C SER A 117 0.58 2.44 0.25
N ILE A 118 -0.73 2.37 0.45
CA ILE A 118 -1.64 3.50 0.34
C ILE A 118 -2.37 3.68 1.67
N ASN A 119 -2.21 4.85 2.30
CA ASN A 119 -2.85 5.22 3.57
C ASN A 119 -2.67 4.18 4.69
N CYS A 120 -1.54 3.48 4.74
CA CYS A 120 -1.32 2.36 5.66
C CYS A 120 -0.19 2.58 6.67
N ILE A 121 0.83 3.37 6.35
CA ILE A 121 2.02 3.57 7.20
C ILE A 121 1.67 4.07 8.62
N TYR A 122 0.54 4.75 8.81
CA TYR A 122 0.06 5.21 10.12
C TYR A 122 -0.19 4.09 11.12
N PHE A 123 -0.30 2.85 10.64
CA PHE A 123 -0.61 1.65 11.42
C PHE A 123 0.60 0.73 11.59
N TRP A 124 1.74 1.06 10.99
CA TRP A 124 2.97 0.28 11.14
C TRP A 124 3.54 0.47 12.54
N ARG A 125 3.94 -0.63 13.16
CA ARG A 125 4.53 -0.60 14.49
C ARG A 125 5.93 0.02 14.48
N ASP A 126 6.70 -0.33 13.45
CA ASP A 126 8.05 0.15 13.19
C ASP A 126 8.18 0.53 11.71
N PRO A 127 8.03 1.83 11.38
CA PRO A 127 8.15 2.30 10.01
C PRO A 127 9.53 2.09 9.40
N ALA A 128 10.61 2.17 10.19
CA ALA A 128 11.97 1.97 9.68
C ALA A 128 12.17 0.52 9.25
N LEU A 129 11.72 -0.43 10.08
CA LEU A 129 11.74 -1.86 9.74
C LEU A 129 10.88 -2.15 8.50
N GLY A 130 9.67 -1.60 8.45
CA GLY A 130 8.77 -1.76 7.31
C GLY A 130 9.37 -1.22 6.00
N LEU A 131 10.00 -0.05 6.04
CA LEU A 131 10.67 0.53 4.88
C LEU A 131 11.88 -0.30 4.45
N GLY A 132 12.63 -0.86 5.40
CA GLY A 132 13.70 -1.81 5.14
C GLY A 132 13.20 -3.06 4.40
N GLU A 133 12.06 -3.61 4.81
CA GLU A 133 11.42 -4.75 4.16
C GLU A 133 10.91 -4.40 2.75
N LEU A 134 10.29 -3.22 2.55
CA LEU A 134 9.92 -2.77 1.20
C LEU A 134 11.14 -2.68 0.29
N ARG A 135 12.24 -2.11 0.81
CA ARG A 135 13.50 -2.01 0.06
C ARG A 135 14.11 -3.39 -0.22
N ARG A 136 14.03 -4.32 0.72
CA ARG A 136 14.54 -5.69 0.53
C ARG A 136 13.84 -6.39 -0.62
N VAL A 137 12.50 -6.34 -0.65
CA VAL A 137 11.70 -7.10 -1.61
C VAL A 137 11.57 -6.43 -2.98
N VAL A 138 11.76 -5.11 -3.10
CA VAL A 138 11.83 -4.44 -4.40
C VAL A 138 13.20 -4.70 -5.03
N ARG A 139 13.25 -4.99 -6.34
CA ARG A 139 14.50 -5.26 -7.06
C ARG A 139 15.33 -3.99 -7.26
N SER A 140 16.60 -4.15 -7.57
CA SER A 140 17.47 -3.03 -7.99
C SER A 140 16.87 -2.33 -9.20
N GLY A 141 16.81 -0.99 -9.14
CA GLY A 141 16.12 -0.15 -10.12
C GLY A 141 14.60 -0.21 -10.08
N GLY A 142 14.00 -1.00 -9.18
CA GLY A 142 12.57 -1.02 -8.94
C GLY A 142 12.11 0.16 -8.07
N ILE A 143 10.80 0.38 -7.99
CA ILE A 143 10.20 1.56 -7.35
C ILE A 143 9.37 1.14 -6.14
N ALA A 144 9.58 1.83 -5.01
CA ALA A 144 8.66 1.82 -3.88
C ALA A 144 7.85 3.12 -3.84
N ALA A 145 6.54 3.02 -3.60
CA ALA A 145 5.61 4.14 -3.52
C ALA A 145 4.83 4.12 -2.21
N LEU A 146 4.83 5.22 -1.50
CA LEU A 146 4.07 5.41 -0.27
C LEU A 146 3.14 6.61 -0.43
N THR A 147 1.84 6.35 -0.48
CA THR A 147 0.83 7.42 -0.54
C THR A 147 0.25 7.66 0.85
N VAL A 148 0.21 8.93 1.21
CA VAL A 148 -0.30 9.42 2.50
C VAL A 148 -1.23 10.61 2.29
N ARG A 149 -2.10 10.85 3.27
CA ARG A 149 -2.87 12.09 3.36
C ARG A 149 -1.97 13.21 3.87
N ASP A 150 -1.86 14.30 3.10
CA ASP A 150 -1.04 15.47 3.46
C ASP A 150 -1.85 16.44 4.35
N ILE A 151 -2.16 15.97 5.57
CA ILE A 151 -3.02 16.67 6.53
C ILE A 151 -2.27 16.91 7.84
N GLU A 152 -2.35 18.15 8.37
CA GLU A 152 -1.74 18.55 9.65
C GLU A 152 -2.60 18.15 10.86
N ARG A 153 -2.92 16.87 10.97
CA ARG A 153 -3.71 16.30 12.06
C ARG A 153 -3.35 14.83 12.30
N ALA A 154 -3.31 14.42 13.57
CA ALA A 154 -3.11 13.00 13.93
C ALA A 154 -4.14 12.08 13.23
N PRO A 155 -3.72 10.89 12.78
CA PRO A 155 -2.37 10.32 12.82
C PRO A 155 -1.48 10.71 11.61
N TYR A 156 -1.96 11.59 10.72
CA TYR A 156 -1.36 11.90 9.41
C TYR A 156 -0.12 12.80 9.54
N ASP A 157 -0.12 13.70 10.53
CA ASP A 157 0.95 14.68 10.79
C ASP A 157 2.32 14.07 11.05
N ALA A 158 2.35 12.86 11.62
CA ALA A 158 3.59 12.12 11.87
C ALA A 158 4.30 11.67 10.57
N TYR A 159 3.56 11.55 9.47
CA TYR A 159 4.06 11.04 8.18
C TYR A 159 3.82 12.05 7.05
N ARG A 160 4.09 13.32 7.33
CA ARG A 160 4.07 14.35 6.30
C ARG A 160 5.06 14.01 5.18
N PRO A 161 4.82 14.49 3.95
CA PRO A 161 5.61 14.09 2.78
C PRO A 161 7.12 14.21 2.96
N ASP A 162 7.58 15.30 3.58
CA ASP A 162 9.01 15.54 3.80
C ASP A 162 9.59 14.57 4.85
N THR A 163 8.83 14.27 5.91
CA THR A 163 9.21 13.24 6.90
C THR A 163 9.32 11.87 6.24
N LEU A 164 8.35 11.53 5.40
CA LEU A 164 8.31 10.25 4.70
C LEU A 164 9.45 10.12 3.69
N ALA A 165 9.76 11.20 2.95
CA ALA A 165 10.89 11.23 2.04
C ALA A 165 12.22 11.02 2.77
N ARG A 166 12.41 11.68 3.94
CA ARG A 166 13.58 11.47 4.79
C ARG A 166 13.69 10.02 5.25
N LEU A 167 12.59 9.44 5.77
CA LEU A 167 12.57 8.04 6.22
C LEU A 167 12.90 7.06 5.07
N MET A 168 12.40 7.29 3.86
CA MET A 168 12.75 6.47 2.69
C MET A 168 14.23 6.61 2.33
N THR A 169 14.79 7.82 2.40
CA THR A 169 16.22 8.04 2.18
C THR A 169 17.07 7.34 3.24
N GLU A 170 16.69 7.43 4.51
CA GLU A 170 17.36 6.73 5.62
C GLU A 170 17.27 5.20 5.49
N ALA A 171 16.18 4.68 4.93
CA ALA A 171 16.05 3.27 4.58
C ALA A 171 16.89 2.84 3.37
N GLY A 172 17.59 3.79 2.70
CA GLY A 172 18.52 3.54 1.60
C GLY A 172 17.88 3.57 0.21
N PHE A 173 16.68 4.15 0.04
CA PHE A 173 16.14 4.44 -1.28
C PHE A 173 16.88 5.63 -1.91
N ALA A 174 17.18 5.53 -3.19
CA ALA A 174 17.71 6.62 -4.01
C ALA A 174 16.59 7.37 -4.74
N SER A 175 16.91 8.52 -5.31
CA SER A 175 15.99 9.30 -6.16
C SER A 175 14.60 9.49 -5.52
N VAL A 176 14.57 9.85 -4.24
CA VAL A 176 13.30 10.03 -3.52
C VAL A 176 12.61 11.30 -3.99
N VAL A 177 11.39 11.17 -4.53
CA VAL A 177 10.60 12.25 -5.13
C VAL A 177 9.21 12.32 -4.49
N ILE A 178 8.76 13.52 -4.16
CA ILE A 178 7.43 13.78 -3.61
C ILE A 178 6.51 14.29 -4.72
N HIS A 179 5.42 13.59 -4.94
CA HIS A 179 4.31 14.04 -5.77
C HIS A 179 3.13 14.48 -4.89
N ARG A 180 2.45 15.56 -5.26
CA ARG A 180 1.22 16.03 -4.61
C ARG A 180 0.08 16.08 -5.63
N ASN A 181 -1.12 15.68 -5.23
CA ASN A 181 -2.26 15.62 -6.15
C ASN A 181 -2.87 17.00 -6.48
N GLY A 182 -2.51 18.04 -5.75
CA GLY A 182 -3.01 19.39 -5.97
C GLY A 182 -4.51 19.60 -5.66
N VAL A 183 -5.16 18.70 -4.93
CA VAL A 183 -6.58 18.76 -4.57
C VAL A 183 -6.76 19.23 -3.13
N PRO A 184 -7.07 20.51 -2.85
CA PRO A 184 -7.12 21.04 -1.48
C PRO A 184 -8.14 20.36 -0.57
N SER A 185 -9.28 19.93 -1.11
CA SER A 185 -10.33 19.23 -0.36
C SER A 185 -9.99 17.78 -0.03
N HIS A 186 -8.95 17.22 -0.66
CA HIS A 186 -8.50 15.84 -0.49
C HIS A 186 -6.99 15.76 -0.74
N PRO A 187 -6.17 16.40 0.10
CA PRO A 187 -4.74 16.52 -0.15
C PRO A 187 -4.04 15.18 0.06
N LEU A 188 -3.32 14.73 -0.97
CA LEU A 188 -2.51 13.53 -0.98
C LEU A 188 -1.08 13.84 -1.38
N ALA A 189 -0.16 13.12 -0.81
CA ALA A 189 1.20 13.02 -1.28
C ALA A 189 1.60 11.56 -1.50
N CYS A 190 2.32 11.31 -2.59
CA CYS A 190 2.95 10.03 -2.87
C CYS A 190 4.46 10.26 -2.93
N VAL A 191 5.19 9.52 -2.11
CA VAL A 191 6.64 9.54 -2.11
C VAL A 191 7.14 8.31 -2.84
N LEU A 192 7.85 8.53 -3.93
CA LEU A 192 8.49 7.48 -4.73
C LEU A 192 9.97 7.42 -4.40
N GLY A 193 10.51 6.21 -4.26
CA GLY A 193 11.94 5.96 -4.10
C GLY A 193 12.37 4.79 -4.97
N THR A 194 13.57 4.87 -5.55
CA THR A 194 14.18 3.79 -6.34
C THR A 194 15.17 3.02 -5.47
N LYS A 195 15.23 1.69 -5.59
CA LYS A 195 16.28 0.89 -4.94
C LYS A 195 17.57 0.93 -5.74
#